data_56a4c1daced2eae1fdfd8b91276c82eb
#
_entry.id   56a4c1daced2eae1fdfd8b91276c82eb
#
_cell.length_a   1.000
_cell.length_b   1.000
_cell.length_c   1.000
_cell.angle_alpha   90.00
_cell.angle_beta   90.00
_cell.angle_gamma   90.00
#
_symmetry.space_group_name_H-M   'P 1'
#
loop_
_entity.id
_entity.type
_entity.pdbx_description
1 polymer ?
#
loop_
_entity_poly.entity_id
_entity_poly.type
_entity_poly.pdbx_seq_one_letter_code
_entity_poly.pdbx_strand_id
1 'polypeptide(L)'
;MKTNKVVTFGEIMVRLGAPDYLKLIQSNSLDVSYAGAEANVAVSLAHYGISTGYVTCLPNNPIAERCIMELRGHSVGVDHIQRSGKRMGILYLETGSNMRPSKVFYDREYSSIAM
;
A
#
# COMPACT_ATOMS: atom_id res chain seq x y z
N MET A 1 25.90 -0.32 3.39
CA MET A 1 24.48 -0.47 3.75
C MET A 1 24.08 0.64 4.70
N LYS A 2 23.03 1.36 4.39
CA LYS A 2 22.53 2.41 5.27
C LYS A 2 21.78 1.80 6.45
N THR A 3 22.10 2.27 7.65
CA THR A 3 21.33 1.92 8.84
C THR A 3 20.12 2.86 8.91
N ASN A 4 18.93 2.31 8.99
CA ASN A 4 17.73 3.11 9.14
C ASN A 4 17.58 3.61 10.56
N LYS A 5 17.27 4.91 10.72
CA LYS A 5 17.02 5.49 12.04
C LYS A 5 15.64 5.17 12.57
N VAL A 6 14.66 5.04 11.68
CA VAL A 6 13.29 4.71 12.04
C VAL A 6 12.84 3.55 11.18
N VAL A 7 12.20 2.57 11.81
CA VAL A 7 11.64 1.42 11.12
C VAL A 7 10.16 1.33 11.49
N THR A 8 9.30 1.21 10.49
CA THR A 8 7.87 1.01 10.72
C THR A 8 7.47 -0.38 10.22
N PHE A 9 6.43 -0.93 10.81
CA PHE A 9 5.95 -2.27 10.51
C PHE A 9 4.43 -2.25 10.36
N GLY A 10 3.93 -2.88 9.32
CA GLY A 10 2.49 -2.97 9.14
C GLY A 10 2.11 -3.59 7.82
N GLU A 11 0.82 -3.57 7.54
CA GLU A 11 0.27 -4.07 6.28
C GLU A 11 0.15 -2.94 5.28
N ILE A 12 0.66 -3.17 4.07
CA ILE A 12 0.40 -2.30 2.93
C ILE A 12 -0.49 -3.07 1.95
N MET A 13 -1.54 -2.41 1.50
CA MET A 13 -2.55 -3.02 0.63
C MET A 13 -2.55 -2.37 -0.75
N VAL A 14 -2.97 -3.12 -1.74
CA VAL A 14 -3.29 -2.55 -3.05
C VAL A 14 -4.60 -1.79 -2.89
N ARG A 15 -4.60 -0.51 -3.27
CA ARG A 15 -5.82 0.29 -3.27
C ARG A 15 -6.32 0.41 -4.70
N LEU A 16 -7.52 -0.11 -4.94
CA LEU A 16 -8.18 -0.05 -6.23
C LEU A 16 -9.33 0.94 -6.13
N GLY A 17 -9.18 2.09 -6.75
CA GLY A 17 -10.17 3.16 -6.68
C GLY A 17 -10.90 3.34 -7.98
N ALA A 18 -12.24 3.48 -7.91
CA ALA A 18 -13.00 3.87 -9.07
C ALA A 18 -12.61 5.29 -9.46
N PRO A 19 -12.37 5.57 -10.75
CA PRO A 19 -11.95 6.91 -11.18
C PRO A 19 -13.04 7.95 -10.96
N ASP A 20 -12.62 9.19 -10.78
CA ASP A 20 -13.50 10.32 -10.55
C ASP A 20 -14.42 10.05 -9.35
N TYR A 21 -15.71 10.19 -9.52
CA TYR A 21 -16.70 9.96 -8.47
C TYR A 21 -17.62 8.80 -8.81
N LEU A 22 -17.16 7.90 -9.67
CA LEU A 22 -17.95 6.73 -10.05
C LEU A 22 -18.06 5.74 -8.89
N LYS A 23 -19.18 5.03 -8.85
CA LYS A 23 -19.31 3.86 -7.99
C LYS A 23 -18.54 2.71 -8.60
N LEU A 24 -18.08 1.79 -7.77
CA LEU A 24 -17.35 0.61 -8.26
C LEU A 24 -18.17 -0.17 -9.28
N ILE A 25 -19.49 -0.29 -9.04
CA ILE A 25 -20.37 -1.03 -9.95
C ILE A 25 -20.53 -0.35 -11.32
N GLN A 26 -20.19 0.93 -11.42
CA GLN A 26 -20.28 1.70 -12.65
C GLN A 26 -18.98 1.74 -13.43
N SER A 27 -17.88 1.36 -12.81
CA SER A 27 -16.55 1.60 -13.36
C SER A 27 -16.06 0.42 -14.19
N ASN A 28 -15.49 0.71 -15.35
CA ASN A 28 -14.83 -0.29 -16.19
C ASN A 28 -13.32 -0.35 -15.95
N SER A 29 -12.78 0.54 -15.14
CA SER A 29 -11.37 0.59 -14.82
C SER A 29 -11.20 0.99 -13.36
N LEU A 30 -10.03 0.67 -12.80
CA LEU A 30 -9.71 1.02 -11.42
C LEU A 30 -8.30 1.60 -11.37
N ASP A 31 -8.15 2.70 -10.65
CA ASP A 31 -6.84 3.29 -10.43
C ASP A 31 -6.10 2.51 -9.36
N VAL A 32 -4.84 2.18 -9.62
CA VAL A 32 -4.01 1.38 -8.71
C VAL A 32 -3.12 2.30 -7.90
N SER A 33 -3.16 2.14 -6.59
CA SER A 33 -2.23 2.78 -5.67
C SER A 33 -2.01 1.84 -4.49
N TYR A 34 -1.26 2.27 -3.50
CA TYR A 34 -0.97 1.44 -2.34
C TYR A 34 -1.27 2.22 -1.08
N ALA A 35 -1.78 1.55 -0.06
CA ALA A 35 -2.22 2.19 1.17
C ALA A 35 -1.79 1.39 2.40
N GLY A 36 -1.28 2.10 3.38
CA GLY A 36 -0.92 1.54 4.67
C GLY A 36 -0.50 2.67 5.59
N ALA A 37 -1.03 2.69 6.81
CA ALA A 37 -0.75 3.79 7.75
C ALA A 37 0.74 3.88 8.07
N GLU A 38 1.38 2.76 8.37
CA GLU A 38 2.79 2.71 8.74
C GLU A 38 3.70 2.97 7.55
N ALA A 39 3.27 2.57 6.34
CA ALA A 39 3.99 2.89 5.11
C ALA A 39 3.92 4.40 4.84
N ASN A 40 2.76 5.01 5.07
CA ASN A 40 2.62 6.45 4.92
C ASN A 40 3.51 7.21 5.88
N VAL A 41 3.65 6.73 7.11
CA VAL A 41 4.58 7.33 8.08
C VAL A 41 6.02 7.23 7.57
N ALA A 42 6.42 6.07 7.05
CA ALA A 42 7.77 5.89 6.54
C ALA A 42 8.05 6.83 5.37
N VAL A 43 7.11 6.95 4.42
CA VAL A 43 7.24 7.86 3.28
C VAL A 43 7.37 9.30 3.75
N SER A 44 6.54 9.71 4.70
CA SER A 44 6.54 11.07 5.23
C SER A 44 7.89 11.40 5.89
N LEU A 45 8.39 10.50 6.74
CA LEU A 45 9.67 10.70 7.39
C LEU A 45 10.83 10.74 6.40
N ALA A 46 10.77 9.91 5.36
CA ALA A 46 11.80 9.91 4.32
C ALA A 46 11.82 11.25 3.58
N HIS A 47 10.67 11.85 3.35
CA HIS A 47 10.58 13.17 2.71
C HIS A 47 11.17 14.28 3.58
N TYR A 48 11.22 14.08 4.90
CA TYR A 48 11.91 15.00 5.81
C TYR A 48 13.40 14.69 5.97
N GLY A 49 13.95 13.79 5.17
CA GLY A 49 15.36 13.46 5.21
C GLY A 49 15.75 12.46 6.28
N ILE A 50 14.78 11.83 6.94
CA ILE A 50 15.05 10.82 7.96
C ILE A 50 15.20 9.47 7.28
N SER A 51 16.27 8.74 7.62
CA SER A 51 16.49 7.40 7.08
C SER A 51 15.44 6.44 7.67
N THR A 52 14.54 5.93 6.82
CA THR A 52 13.46 5.05 7.26
C THR A 52 13.48 3.73 6.51
N GLY A 53 13.00 2.69 7.18
CA GLY A 53 12.78 1.39 6.58
C GLY A 53 11.35 0.95 6.86
N TYR A 54 10.79 0.16 5.96
CA TYR A 54 9.47 -0.41 6.12
C TYR A 54 9.58 -1.93 6.16
N VAL A 55 8.94 -2.54 7.15
CA VAL A 55 8.94 -3.98 7.33
C VAL A 55 7.52 -4.51 7.10
N THR A 56 7.40 -5.46 6.20
CA THR A 56 6.13 -6.13 5.91
C THR A 56 6.41 -7.46 5.25
N CYS A 57 5.36 -8.15 4.87
CA CYS A 57 5.47 -9.39 4.11
C CYS A 57 4.63 -9.25 2.84
N LEU A 58 5.25 -9.48 1.70
CA LEU A 58 4.62 -9.32 0.39
C LEU A 58 4.83 -10.58 -0.44
N PRO A 59 3.86 -10.93 -1.31
CA PRO A 59 4.04 -12.08 -2.20
C PRO A 59 5.05 -11.77 -3.29
N ASN A 60 5.45 -12.80 -4.00
CA ASN A 60 6.39 -12.69 -5.10
C ASN A 60 5.61 -12.58 -6.41
N ASN A 61 5.11 -11.40 -6.71
CA ASN A 61 4.34 -11.16 -7.92
C ASN A 61 4.53 -9.71 -8.40
N PRO A 62 4.13 -9.40 -9.64
CA PRO A 62 4.33 -8.06 -10.22
C PRO A 62 3.64 -6.93 -9.46
N ILE A 63 2.50 -7.20 -8.85
CA ILE A 63 1.78 -6.18 -8.07
C ILE A 63 2.62 -5.76 -6.86
N ALA A 64 3.17 -6.74 -6.15
CA ALA A 64 4.04 -6.46 -5.00
C ALA A 64 5.37 -5.82 -5.43
N GLU A 65 5.91 -6.22 -6.59
CA GLU A 65 7.12 -5.58 -7.13
C GLU A 65 6.88 -4.08 -7.36
N ARG A 66 5.75 -3.73 -7.95
CA ARG A 66 5.41 -2.33 -8.16
C ARG A 66 5.30 -1.56 -6.85
N CYS A 67 4.75 -2.20 -5.82
CA CYS A 67 4.66 -1.60 -4.48
C CYS A 67 6.06 -1.29 -3.93
N ILE A 68 6.98 -2.23 -4.07
CA ILE A 68 8.36 -2.04 -3.60
C ILE A 68 9.04 -0.93 -4.39
N MET A 69 8.84 -0.87 -5.70
CA MET A 69 9.39 0.20 -6.53
C MET A 69 8.89 1.56 -6.09
N GLU A 70 7.62 1.65 -5.74
CA GLU A 70 7.04 2.91 -5.27
C GLU A 70 7.65 3.35 -3.94
N LEU A 71 7.83 2.41 -3.01
CA LEU A 71 8.50 2.71 -1.74
C LEU A 71 9.95 3.18 -1.95
N ARG A 72 10.68 2.52 -2.85
CA ARG A 72 12.03 2.96 -3.20
C ARG A 72 12.03 4.36 -3.82
N GLY A 73 11.03 4.65 -4.65
CA GLY A 73 10.89 5.97 -5.26
C GLY A 73 10.71 7.08 -4.24
N HIS A 74 10.19 6.76 -3.06
CA HIS A 74 10.06 7.70 -1.95
C HIS A 74 11.23 7.59 -0.96
N SER A 75 12.30 6.90 -1.32
CA SER A 75 13.50 6.73 -0.51
C SER A 75 13.28 5.96 0.80
N VAL A 76 12.27 5.10 0.82
CA VAL A 76 12.03 4.20 1.96
C VAL A 76 12.84 2.94 1.76
N GLY A 77 13.55 2.49 2.83
CA GLY A 77 14.32 1.25 2.79
C GLY A 77 13.41 0.03 2.73
N VAL A 78 13.73 -0.88 1.82
CA VAL A 78 12.91 -2.07 1.58
C VAL A 78 13.67 -3.38 1.84
N ASP A 79 14.84 -3.29 2.48
CA ASP A 79 15.75 -4.43 2.66
C ASP A 79 15.18 -5.53 3.55
N HIS A 80 14.23 -5.20 4.41
CA HIS A 80 13.66 -6.14 5.38
C HIS A 80 12.24 -6.57 5.03
N ILE A 81 11.81 -6.34 3.80
CA ILE A 81 10.51 -6.85 3.34
C ILE A 81 10.66 -8.33 3.02
N GLN A 82 9.90 -9.16 3.74
CA GLN A 82 9.87 -10.59 3.46
C GLN A 82 8.99 -10.87 2.25
N ARG A 83 9.40 -11.87 1.46
CA ARG A 83 8.67 -12.26 0.26
C ARG A 83 8.13 -13.67 0.47
N SER A 84 6.85 -13.76 0.80
CA SER A 84 6.18 -15.06 0.98
C SER A 84 4.66 -14.86 0.85
N GLY A 85 3.94 -15.97 0.81
CA GLY A 85 2.50 -15.92 0.67
C GLY A 85 2.05 -15.76 -0.77
N LYS A 86 0.76 -15.64 -0.98
CA LYS A 86 0.16 -15.67 -2.32
C LYS A 86 -0.44 -14.35 -2.76
N ARG A 87 -0.76 -13.44 -1.85
CA ARG A 87 -1.47 -12.22 -2.23
C ARG A 87 -1.21 -11.07 -1.27
N MET A 88 -1.32 -9.85 -1.79
CA MET A 88 -1.48 -8.65 -0.97
C MET A 88 -2.95 -8.48 -0.62
N GLY A 89 -3.22 -7.87 0.53
CA GLY A 89 -4.57 -7.41 0.82
C GLY A 89 -5.00 -6.33 -0.17
N ILE A 90 -6.29 -6.23 -0.41
CA ILE A 90 -6.87 -5.26 -1.34
C ILE A 90 -7.86 -4.38 -0.60
N LEU A 91 -7.83 -3.10 -0.96
CA LEU A 91 -8.78 -2.11 -0.48
C LEU A 91 -9.45 -1.51 -1.71
N TYR A 92 -10.78 -1.59 -1.77
CA TYR A 92 -11.56 -0.96 -2.84
C TYR A 92 -12.13 0.36 -2.34
N LEU A 93 -11.98 1.41 -3.13
CA LEU A 93 -12.37 2.75 -2.74
C LEU A 93 -13.36 3.36 -3.73
N GLU A 94 -14.47 3.87 -3.20
CA GLU A 94 -15.37 4.78 -3.92
C GLU A 94 -15.22 6.16 -3.30
N THR A 95 -14.81 7.15 -4.09
CA THR A 95 -14.71 8.51 -3.61
C THR A 95 -16.10 9.12 -3.50
N GLY A 96 -16.40 9.71 -2.35
CA GLY A 96 -17.69 10.34 -2.13
C GLY A 96 -17.84 11.67 -2.86
N SER A 97 -19.07 12.12 -2.97
CA SER A 97 -19.43 13.44 -3.49
C SER A 97 -20.31 14.15 -2.46
N ASN A 98 -20.85 15.32 -2.82
CA ASN A 98 -21.60 16.14 -1.86
C ASN A 98 -22.74 15.39 -1.15
N MET A 99 -23.40 14.47 -1.85
CA MET A 99 -24.56 13.76 -1.32
C MET A 99 -24.27 12.29 -1.02
N ARG A 100 -23.03 11.86 -1.17
CA ARG A 100 -22.66 10.47 -1.01
C ARG A 100 -21.33 10.36 -0.28
N PRO A 101 -21.27 9.60 0.83
CA PRO A 101 -20.00 9.40 1.54
C PRO A 101 -19.06 8.50 0.74
N SER A 102 -17.77 8.64 1.02
CA SER A 102 -16.77 7.70 0.51
C SER A 102 -16.98 6.33 1.16
N LYS A 103 -16.73 5.28 0.40
CA LYS A 103 -16.84 3.91 0.89
C LYS A 103 -15.55 3.15 0.66
N VAL A 104 -15.21 2.29 1.63
CA VAL A 104 -14.04 1.45 1.56
C VAL A 104 -14.47 0.00 1.83
N PHE A 105 -14.00 -0.90 0.97
CA PHE A 105 -14.25 -2.33 1.10
C PHE A 105 -12.92 -3.05 1.20
N TYR A 106 -12.76 -3.92 2.20
CA TYR A 106 -11.51 -4.65 2.40
C TYR A 106 -11.62 -6.09 1.91
N ASP A 107 -10.59 -6.54 1.25
CA ASP A 107 -10.41 -7.93 0.84
C ASP A 107 -8.97 -8.30 1.19
N ARG A 108 -8.75 -8.79 2.40
CA ARG A 108 -7.40 -9.03 2.91
C ARG A 108 -7.22 -10.32 3.70
N GLU A 109 -8.18 -11.22 3.66
CA GLU A 109 -8.02 -12.53 4.30
C GLU A 109 -6.91 -13.31 3.61
N TYR A 110 -6.09 -13.96 4.41
CA TYR A 110 -4.97 -14.77 3.93
C TYR A 110 -3.95 -13.98 3.09
N SER A 111 -3.84 -12.67 3.32
CA SER A 111 -2.77 -11.90 2.72
C SER A 111 -1.42 -12.34 3.30
N SER A 112 -0.32 -12.03 2.60
CA SER A 112 1.01 -12.47 3.01
C SER A 112 1.36 -12.04 4.43
N ILE A 113 0.99 -10.81 4.80
CA ILE A 113 1.28 -10.29 6.14
C ILE A 113 0.40 -10.93 7.21
N ALA A 114 -0.79 -11.40 6.84
CA ALA A 114 -1.74 -11.99 7.78
C ALA A 114 -1.47 -13.48 8.05
N MET A 115 -0.65 -14.11 7.24
CA MET A 115 -0.34 -15.54 7.35
C MET A 115 0.75 -15.83 8.38
#